data_9a4730ecab8e758e9abf1f76cae7b8df
#
_entry.id   9a4730ecab8e758e9abf1f76cae7b8df
#
_cell.length_a   1.000
_cell.length_b   1.000
_cell.length_c   1.000
_cell.angle_alpha   90.00
_cell.angle_beta   90.00
_cell.angle_gamma   90.00
#
_symmetry.space_group_name_H-M   'P 1'
#
loop_
_entity.id
_entity.type
_entity.pdbx_description
1 polymer ?
#
loop_
_entity_poly.entity_id
_entity_poly.type
_entity_poly.pdbx_seq_one_letter_code
_entity_poly.pdbx_strand_id
1 'polypeptide(L)'
;MWMKDVFGTDKPIIGVLHMHALPTDPKFDAATGVQGVLEAARADLKAYQEGGIDGILFCNEFSIPYTSDVKPVTIACMARIIGELKSEIKVPMGVCVASDAMKGFDLAAAVEADFIREILHGAHAGVYGISNLDPGAIERHRAELGLMNCKTMTAVIPEGTRQLAERPLKEVAKTLAFNLDPDTMLVYSTTPGSSIDVEQVSTIKEVTDTPVFASNGVKAETVEEILSVADGAIVATSVKYDGKFFNAVDPERVKALMERAKAARGDK
;
A
#
# COMPACT_ATOMS: atom_id res chain seq x y z
N MET A 1 20.25 1.46 -1.86
CA MET A 1 18.92 0.77 -1.91
C MET A 1 17.96 1.70 -2.63
N TRP A 2 17.09 1.19 -3.47
CA TRP A 2 16.14 1.99 -4.26
C TRP A 2 15.28 2.94 -3.39
N MET A 3 14.99 2.57 -2.13
CA MET A 3 14.22 3.40 -1.21
C MET A 3 14.86 4.77 -0.98
N LYS A 4 16.19 4.84 -0.85
CA LYS A 4 16.89 6.11 -0.68
C LYS A 4 16.80 6.99 -1.94
N ASP A 5 16.83 6.36 -3.11
CA ASP A 5 16.73 7.07 -4.40
C ASP A 5 15.33 7.64 -4.62
N VAL A 6 14.29 6.92 -4.18
CA VAL A 6 12.88 7.33 -4.33
C VAL A 6 12.42 8.20 -3.16
N PHE A 7 12.64 7.79 -1.92
CA PHE A 7 12.06 8.45 -0.73
C PHE A 7 13.04 9.36 0.03
N GLY A 8 14.31 9.38 -0.35
CA GLY A 8 15.35 10.15 0.36
C GLY A 8 15.80 9.51 1.68
N THR A 9 15.24 8.38 2.08
CA THR A 9 15.57 7.64 3.31
C THR A 9 15.63 6.14 3.07
N ASP A 10 16.37 5.42 3.91
CA ASP A 10 16.52 3.96 3.80
C ASP A 10 15.34 3.18 4.41
N LYS A 11 14.54 3.81 5.28
CA LYS A 11 13.38 3.19 5.97
C LYS A 11 12.14 4.09 5.86
N PRO A 12 11.52 4.24 4.69
CA PRO A 12 10.41 5.16 4.49
C PRO A 12 9.14 4.73 5.22
N ILE A 13 8.34 5.74 5.60
CA ILE A 13 6.97 5.56 6.07
C ILE A 13 6.04 6.06 4.96
N ILE A 14 5.20 5.17 4.45
CA ILE A 14 4.25 5.46 3.37
C ILE A 14 2.84 5.57 3.95
N GLY A 15 2.18 6.70 3.73
CA GLY A 15 0.78 6.90 4.13
C GLY A 15 -0.17 6.36 3.05
N VAL A 16 -1.18 5.58 3.45
CA VAL A 16 -2.22 5.15 2.52
C VAL A 16 -3.36 6.15 2.52
N LEU A 17 -3.53 6.86 1.42
CA LEU A 17 -4.67 7.73 1.19
C LEU A 17 -5.85 6.86 0.74
N HIS A 18 -6.82 6.67 1.64
CA HIS A 18 -8.03 5.90 1.40
C HIS A 18 -9.03 6.73 0.60
N MET A 19 -9.12 6.51 -0.71
CA MET A 19 -10.16 7.14 -1.51
C MET A 19 -11.54 6.68 -1.03
N HIS A 20 -12.47 7.61 -0.90
CA HIS A 20 -13.87 7.32 -0.63
C HIS A 20 -14.46 6.45 -1.74
N ALA A 21 -15.61 5.81 -1.45
CA ALA A 21 -16.31 4.96 -2.40
C ALA A 21 -16.54 5.70 -3.73
N LEU A 22 -16.27 5.01 -4.84
CA LEU A 22 -16.30 5.53 -6.20
C LEU A 22 -17.58 5.09 -6.94
N PRO A 23 -17.92 5.69 -8.09
CA PRO A 23 -19.06 5.23 -8.89
C PRO A 23 -19.04 3.73 -9.11
N THR A 24 -20.16 3.06 -8.90
CA THR A 24 -20.42 1.62 -8.83
C THR A 24 -20.18 0.95 -7.49
N ASP A 25 -19.49 1.60 -6.56
CA ASP A 25 -19.34 1.05 -5.21
C ASP A 25 -20.66 1.18 -4.43
N PRO A 26 -21.01 0.19 -3.58
CA PRO A 26 -22.29 0.19 -2.85
C PRO A 26 -22.48 1.39 -1.92
N LYS A 27 -21.37 2.02 -1.47
CA LYS A 27 -21.39 3.17 -0.56
C LYS A 27 -21.04 4.50 -1.25
N PHE A 28 -21.10 4.54 -2.58
CA PHE A 28 -20.86 5.79 -3.31
C PHE A 28 -21.91 6.84 -2.97
N ASP A 29 -21.46 8.01 -2.55
CA ASP A 29 -22.35 9.16 -2.33
C ASP A 29 -22.57 9.92 -3.64
N ALA A 30 -23.69 9.65 -4.27
CA ALA A 30 -24.07 10.31 -5.52
C ALA A 30 -24.40 11.81 -5.35
N ALA A 31 -24.67 12.28 -4.13
CA ALA A 31 -24.99 13.69 -3.88
C ALA A 31 -23.75 14.57 -3.98
N THR A 32 -22.62 14.12 -3.44
CA THR A 32 -21.34 14.82 -3.54
C THR A 32 -20.55 14.40 -4.79
N GLY A 33 -20.84 13.23 -5.33
CA GLY A 33 -20.24 12.71 -6.54
C GLY A 33 -18.72 12.52 -6.42
N VAL A 34 -18.06 12.40 -7.57
CA VAL A 34 -16.59 12.27 -7.63
C VAL A 34 -15.87 13.52 -7.10
N GLN A 35 -16.55 14.68 -7.15
CA GLN A 35 -16.00 15.92 -6.59
C GLN A 35 -15.80 15.82 -5.07
N GLY A 36 -16.78 15.25 -4.35
CA GLY A 36 -16.66 15.02 -2.91
C GLY A 36 -15.49 14.06 -2.56
N VAL A 37 -15.27 13.04 -3.39
CA VAL A 37 -14.11 12.13 -3.23
C VAL A 37 -12.78 12.87 -3.45
N LEU A 38 -12.71 13.74 -4.46
CA LEU A 38 -11.53 14.57 -4.73
C LEU A 38 -11.22 15.53 -3.56
N GLU A 39 -12.24 16.18 -3.01
CA GLU A 39 -12.05 17.12 -1.88
C GLU A 39 -11.58 16.40 -0.62
N ALA A 40 -12.12 15.23 -0.32
CA ALA A 40 -11.67 14.40 0.78
C ALA A 40 -10.21 13.92 0.57
N ALA A 41 -9.88 13.45 -0.64
CA ALA A 41 -8.53 13.03 -0.99
C ALA A 41 -7.52 14.18 -0.90
N ARG A 42 -7.91 15.40 -1.30
CA ARG A 42 -7.07 16.61 -1.17
C ARG A 42 -6.79 16.94 0.30
N ALA A 43 -7.81 16.85 1.15
CA ALA A 43 -7.65 17.10 2.58
C ALA A 43 -6.69 16.09 3.23
N ASP A 44 -6.85 14.79 2.93
CA ASP A 44 -6.00 13.74 3.45
C ASP A 44 -4.55 13.85 2.91
N LEU A 45 -4.37 14.16 1.62
CA LEU A 45 -3.04 14.42 1.04
C LEU A 45 -2.32 15.54 1.77
N LYS A 46 -3.03 16.66 1.99
CA LYS A 46 -2.49 17.81 2.72
C LYS A 46 -2.07 17.41 4.14
N ALA A 47 -2.94 16.70 4.87
CA ALA A 47 -2.67 16.26 6.24
C ALA A 47 -1.44 15.34 6.34
N TYR A 48 -1.30 14.39 5.42
CA TYR A 48 -0.10 13.54 5.34
C TYR A 48 1.18 14.35 5.11
N GLN A 49 1.17 15.27 4.14
CA GLN A 49 2.34 16.08 3.81
C GLN A 49 2.71 17.07 4.92
N GLU A 50 1.73 17.69 5.58
CA GLU A 50 1.93 18.55 6.75
C GLU A 50 2.54 17.79 7.93
N GLY A 51 2.16 16.51 8.11
CA GLY A 51 2.74 15.61 9.10
C GLY A 51 4.14 15.09 8.75
N GLY A 52 4.62 15.35 7.51
CA GLY A 52 5.97 15.00 7.07
C GLY A 52 6.16 13.55 6.64
N ILE A 53 5.12 12.92 6.06
CA ILE A 53 5.18 11.55 5.52
C ILE A 53 6.22 11.44 4.39
N ASP A 54 6.87 10.28 4.23
CA ASP A 54 7.92 10.10 3.22
C ASP A 54 7.35 9.73 1.84
N GLY A 55 6.17 9.16 1.75
CA GLY A 55 5.49 8.81 0.50
C GLY A 55 4.00 8.62 0.67
N ILE A 56 3.25 8.67 -0.43
CA ILE A 56 1.78 8.51 -0.44
C ILE A 56 1.39 7.35 -1.36
N LEU A 57 0.48 6.51 -0.90
CA LEU A 57 -0.14 5.43 -1.66
C LEU A 57 -1.63 5.72 -1.83
N PHE A 58 -2.07 6.04 -3.04
CA PHE A 58 -3.50 6.18 -3.35
C PHE A 58 -4.16 4.82 -3.53
N CYS A 59 -5.21 4.54 -2.76
CA CYS A 59 -5.92 3.27 -2.83
C CYS A 59 -7.43 3.45 -2.71
N ASN A 60 -8.20 2.66 -3.46
CA ASN A 60 -9.67 2.62 -3.39
C ASN A 60 -10.18 1.82 -2.17
N GLU A 61 -9.60 2.08 -1.00
CA GLU A 61 -9.86 1.31 0.23
C GLU A 61 -11.32 1.33 0.70
N PHE A 62 -12.10 2.36 0.34
CA PHE A 62 -13.52 2.40 0.73
C PHE A 62 -14.46 1.77 -0.31
N SER A 63 -13.92 1.15 -1.37
CA SER A 63 -14.67 0.33 -2.34
C SER A 63 -15.09 -1.04 -1.73
N ILE A 64 -15.60 -1.04 -0.52
CA ILE A 64 -15.97 -2.24 0.24
C ILE A 64 -17.41 -2.66 -0.07
N PRO A 65 -17.65 -3.99 -0.31
CA PRO A 65 -16.70 -5.11 -0.38
C PRO A 65 -15.89 -5.11 -1.66
N TYR A 66 -14.61 -5.51 -1.56
CA TYR A 66 -13.71 -5.54 -2.72
C TYR A 66 -14.14 -6.57 -3.77
N THR A 67 -13.75 -6.32 -5.03
CA THR A 67 -13.97 -7.21 -6.16
C THR A 67 -12.67 -7.38 -6.95
N SER A 68 -12.46 -8.58 -7.49
CA SER A 68 -11.33 -8.87 -8.40
C SER A 68 -11.60 -8.46 -9.86
N ASP A 69 -12.78 -7.92 -10.16
CA ASP A 69 -13.14 -7.34 -11.47
C ASP A 69 -13.55 -5.88 -11.25
N VAL A 70 -12.54 -5.03 -11.04
CA VAL A 70 -12.74 -3.59 -10.84
C VAL A 70 -13.20 -2.95 -12.14
N LYS A 71 -14.27 -2.15 -12.07
CA LYS A 71 -14.87 -1.56 -13.27
C LYS A 71 -14.00 -0.44 -13.83
N PRO A 72 -13.96 -0.27 -15.18
CA PRO A 72 -13.17 0.79 -15.82
C PRO A 72 -13.46 2.19 -15.27
N VAL A 73 -14.70 2.47 -14.85
CA VAL A 73 -15.07 3.76 -14.26
C VAL A 73 -14.35 4.04 -12.95
N THR A 74 -14.06 3.02 -12.14
CA THR A 74 -13.27 3.17 -10.91
C THR A 74 -11.87 3.68 -11.25
N ILE A 75 -11.20 3.04 -12.21
CA ILE A 75 -9.84 3.44 -12.65
C ILE A 75 -9.87 4.85 -13.25
N ALA A 76 -10.86 5.16 -14.10
CA ALA A 76 -11.01 6.49 -14.66
C ALA A 76 -11.19 7.57 -13.59
N CYS A 77 -11.99 7.29 -12.55
CA CYS A 77 -12.18 8.22 -11.44
C CYS A 77 -10.89 8.37 -10.59
N MET A 78 -10.19 7.27 -10.28
CA MET A 78 -8.91 7.32 -9.56
C MET A 78 -7.88 8.12 -10.36
N ALA A 79 -7.72 7.85 -11.66
CA ALA A 79 -6.78 8.57 -12.52
C ALA A 79 -7.13 10.08 -12.60
N ARG A 80 -8.42 10.42 -12.72
CA ARG A 80 -8.88 11.81 -12.69
C ARG A 80 -8.50 12.49 -11.37
N ILE A 81 -8.84 11.88 -10.22
CA ILE A 81 -8.57 12.44 -8.89
C ILE A 81 -7.05 12.66 -8.70
N ILE A 82 -6.23 11.66 -9.01
CA ILE A 82 -4.77 11.77 -8.89
C ILE A 82 -4.23 12.83 -9.84
N GLY A 83 -4.73 12.87 -11.09
CA GLY A 83 -4.34 13.87 -12.09
C GLY A 83 -4.65 15.31 -11.64
N GLU A 84 -5.83 15.54 -11.03
CA GLU A 84 -6.19 16.86 -10.49
C GLU A 84 -5.34 17.25 -9.26
N LEU A 85 -4.83 16.26 -8.49
CA LEU A 85 -3.94 16.48 -7.34
C LEU A 85 -2.46 16.51 -7.70
N LYS A 86 -2.07 16.15 -8.92
CA LYS A 86 -0.66 15.93 -9.31
C LYS A 86 0.27 17.09 -8.95
N SER A 87 -0.17 18.34 -9.12
CA SER A 87 0.62 19.52 -8.77
C SER A 87 0.74 19.77 -7.27
N GLU A 88 -0.13 19.17 -6.46
CA GLU A 88 -0.17 19.30 -5.01
C GLU A 88 0.66 18.21 -4.31
N ILE A 89 0.96 17.09 -5.01
CA ILE A 89 1.78 15.99 -4.50
C ILE A 89 3.24 16.41 -4.46
N LYS A 90 3.88 16.34 -3.29
CA LYS A 90 5.26 16.78 -3.03
C LYS A 90 6.20 15.65 -2.59
N VAL A 91 5.67 14.44 -2.46
CA VAL A 91 6.39 13.24 -2.04
C VAL A 91 6.19 12.14 -3.09
N PRO A 92 7.04 11.10 -3.15
CA PRO A 92 6.84 9.96 -4.03
C PRO A 92 5.45 9.37 -3.90
N MET A 93 4.86 9.02 -5.03
CA MET A 93 3.47 8.60 -5.14
C MET A 93 3.36 7.19 -5.70
N GLY A 94 2.63 6.34 -4.98
CA GLY A 94 2.24 5.02 -5.44
C GLY A 94 0.73 4.88 -5.60
N VAL A 95 0.33 3.77 -6.21
CA VAL A 95 -1.07 3.40 -6.40
C VAL A 95 -1.35 1.96 -5.99
N CYS A 96 -2.61 1.70 -5.64
CA CYS A 96 -3.14 0.37 -5.37
C CYS A 96 -4.60 0.32 -5.82
N VAL A 97 -4.94 -0.70 -6.60
CA VAL A 97 -6.34 -1.02 -6.93
C VAL A 97 -6.70 -2.30 -6.18
N ALA A 98 -7.36 -2.15 -5.04
CA ALA A 98 -7.62 -3.27 -4.14
C ALA A 98 -8.24 -4.46 -4.87
N SER A 99 -7.56 -5.61 -4.79
CA SER A 99 -7.92 -6.91 -5.38
C SER A 99 -7.82 -7.02 -6.91
N ASP A 100 -7.25 -6.04 -7.64
CA ASP A 100 -7.10 -6.11 -9.10
C ASP A 100 -5.75 -5.54 -9.56
N ALA A 101 -4.70 -6.36 -9.52
CA ALA A 101 -3.34 -5.96 -9.86
C ALA A 101 -3.19 -5.49 -11.32
N MET A 102 -3.93 -6.08 -12.27
CA MET A 102 -3.88 -5.64 -13.67
C MET A 102 -4.34 -4.20 -13.80
N LYS A 103 -5.45 -3.85 -13.15
CA LYS A 103 -5.96 -2.49 -13.09
C LYS A 103 -5.06 -1.55 -12.28
N GLY A 104 -4.36 -2.08 -11.28
CA GLY A 104 -3.32 -1.36 -10.56
C GLY A 104 -2.22 -0.87 -11.48
N PHE A 105 -1.72 -1.73 -12.38
CA PHE A 105 -0.72 -1.35 -13.39
C PHE A 105 -1.28 -0.40 -14.46
N ASP A 106 -2.53 -0.60 -14.92
CA ASP A 106 -3.19 0.36 -15.82
C ASP A 106 -3.24 1.76 -15.19
N LEU A 107 -3.59 1.84 -13.90
CA LEU A 107 -3.61 3.11 -13.17
C LEU A 107 -2.21 3.69 -13.00
N ALA A 108 -1.23 2.86 -12.62
CA ALA A 108 0.15 3.29 -12.43
C ALA A 108 0.72 3.94 -13.70
N ALA A 109 0.45 3.35 -14.87
CA ALA A 109 0.83 3.90 -16.17
C ALA A 109 0.15 5.25 -16.44
N ALA A 110 -1.16 5.34 -16.15
CA ALA A 110 -1.95 6.54 -16.44
C ALA A 110 -1.54 7.76 -15.59
N VAL A 111 -1.04 7.53 -14.36
CA VAL A 111 -0.69 8.60 -13.42
C VAL A 111 0.81 8.76 -13.18
N GLU A 112 1.64 7.96 -13.87
CA GLU A 112 3.10 7.95 -13.72
C GLU A 112 3.53 7.70 -12.27
N ALA A 113 3.05 6.60 -11.68
CA ALA A 113 3.35 6.25 -10.29
C ALA A 113 4.80 5.79 -10.13
N ASP A 114 5.43 6.17 -9.01
CA ASP A 114 6.79 5.74 -8.65
C ASP A 114 6.82 4.29 -8.19
N PHE A 115 5.72 3.84 -7.55
CA PHE A 115 5.59 2.47 -7.04
C PHE A 115 4.13 2.00 -7.04
N ILE A 116 3.96 0.68 -6.89
CA ILE A 116 2.66 0.02 -6.80
C ILE A 116 2.66 -0.95 -5.63
N ARG A 117 1.54 -1.02 -4.90
CA ARG A 117 1.29 -2.03 -3.86
C ARG A 117 0.16 -2.94 -4.32
N GLU A 118 0.47 -4.17 -4.68
CA GLU A 118 -0.54 -5.13 -5.16
C GLU A 118 -0.25 -6.55 -4.68
N ILE A 119 -1.26 -7.41 -4.76
CA ILE A 119 -1.07 -8.86 -4.62
C ILE A 119 -0.72 -9.37 -6.01
N LEU A 120 0.52 -9.82 -6.20
CA LEU A 120 1.04 -10.18 -7.51
C LEU A 120 1.13 -11.70 -7.75
N HIS A 121 0.78 -12.52 -6.75
CA HIS A 121 1.01 -13.95 -6.82
C HIS A 121 0.02 -14.77 -6.01
N GLY A 122 -0.04 -16.06 -6.31
CA GLY A 122 -0.63 -17.12 -5.49
C GLY A 122 -2.13 -17.32 -5.68
N ALA A 123 -2.57 -18.41 -5.10
CA ALA A 123 -3.97 -18.72 -4.91
C ALA A 123 -4.29 -18.62 -3.41
N HIS A 124 -5.20 -17.71 -3.05
CA HIS A 124 -5.55 -17.41 -1.67
C HIS A 124 -7.05 -17.51 -1.46
N ALA A 125 -7.47 -17.95 -0.27
CA ALA A 125 -8.87 -18.00 0.14
C ALA A 125 -9.10 -17.07 1.35
N GLY A 126 -10.17 -16.29 1.30
CA GLY A 126 -10.55 -15.34 2.34
C GLY A 126 -12.03 -14.97 2.27
N VAL A 127 -12.44 -13.92 2.99
CA VAL A 127 -13.85 -13.48 3.03
C VAL A 127 -14.37 -13.01 1.67
N TYR A 128 -13.46 -12.61 0.77
CA TYR A 128 -13.81 -12.18 -0.60
C TYR A 128 -13.78 -13.32 -1.62
N GLY A 129 -13.71 -14.58 -1.15
CA GLY A 129 -13.67 -15.77 -2.00
C GLY A 129 -12.25 -16.28 -2.25
N ILE A 130 -12.04 -16.82 -3.44
CA ILE A 130 -10.74 -17.35 -3.88
C ILE A 130 -10.16 -16.40 -4.91
N SER A 131 -8.96 -15.89 -4.63
CA SER A 131 -8.13 -15.23 -5.64
C SER A 131 -7.18 -16.24 -6.27
N ASN A 132 -7.07 -16.20 -7.58
CA ASN A 132 -6.13 -17.02 -8.36
C ASN A 132 -5.43 -16.11 -9.37
N LEU A 133 -4.20 -15.76 -9.03
CA LEU A 133 -3.41 -14.79 -9.81
C LEU A 133 -2.46 -15.53 -10.76
N ASP A 134 -2.29 -14.97 -11.94
CA ASP A 134 -1.27 -15.38 -12.90
C ASP A 134 -0.10 -14.37 -12.90
N PRO A 135 0.97 -14.62 -12.10
CA PRO A 135 2.11 -13.73 -12.00
C PRO A 135 2.77 -13.47 -13.34
N GLY A 136 2.79 -14.49 -14.20
CA GLY A 136 3.39 -14.37 -15.51
C GLY A 136 2.62 -13.42 -16.45
N ALA A 137 1.30 -13.42 -16.39
CA ALA A 137 0.47 -12.47 -17.13
C ALA A 137 0.61 -11.05 -16.56
N ILE A 138 0.64 -10.92 -15.24
CA ILE A 138 0.79 -9.63 -14.54
C ILE A 138 2.12 -8.96 -14.91
N GLU A 139 3.24 -9.67 -14.84
CA GLU A 139 4.56 -9.10 -15.16
C GLU A 139 4.72 -8.78 -16.65
N ARG A 140 4.09 -9.55 -17.55
CA ARG A 140 4.07 -9.21 -18.98
C ARG A 140 3.27 -7.94 -19.25
N HIS A 141 2.12 -7.78 -18.61
CA HIS A 141 1.33 -6.57 -18.70
C HIS A 141 2.09 -5.33 -18.19
N ARG A 142 2.77 -5.47 -17.04
CA ARG A 142 3.69 -4.45 -16.52
C ARG A 142 4.75 -4.04 -17.55
N ALA A 143 5.36 -5.03 -18.21
CA ALA A 143 6.38 -4.78 -19.24
C ALA A 143 5.79 -4.11 -20.49
N GLU A 144 4.63 -4.55 -20.96
CA GLU A 144 3.91 -3.95 -22.10
C GLU A 144 3.55 -2.48 -21.86
N LEU A 145 3.23 -2.12 -20.61
CA LEU A 145 2.97 -0.74 -20.19
C LEU A 145 4.25 0.10 -19.99
N GLY A 146 5.44 -0.50 -20.11
CA GLY A 146 6.71 0.20 -19.92
C GLY A 146 7.06 0.51 -18.44
N LEU A 147 6.43 -0.17 -17.49
CA LEU A 147 6.51 0.11 -16.06
C LEU A 147 7.64 -0.63 -15.32
N MET A 148 8.70 -1.05 -16.01
CA MET A 148 9.80 -1.79 -15.37
C MET A 148 10.56 -0.97 -14.32
N ASN A 149 10.48 0.36 -14.38
CA ASN A 149 11.06 1.26 -13.37
C ASN A 149 10.11 1.58 -12.21
N CYS A 150 8.79 1.34 -12.36
CA CYS A 150 7.82 1.47 -11.29
C CYS A 150 8.06 0.35 -10.26
N LYS A 151 8.30 0.73 -8.99
CA LYS A 151 8.69 -0.22 -7.94
C LYS A 151 7.51 -1.06 -7.49
N THR A 152 7.72 -2.35 -7.32
CA THR A 152 6.68 -3.29 -6.90
C THR A 152 6.79 -3.63 -5.42
N MET A 153 5.66 -3.52 -4.73
CA MET A 153 5.49 -3.95 -3.34
C MET A 153 4.39 -5.01 -3.29
N THR A 154 4.70 -6.22 -2.85
CA THR A 154 3.72 -7.31 -2.80
C THR A 154 3.68 -8.04 -1.47
N ALA A 155 2.49 -8.43 -1.03
CA ALA A 155 2.29 -9.23 0.16
C ALA A 155 2.91 -10.61 0.02
N VAL A 156 3.63 -11.09 1.05
CA VAL A 156 4.05 -12.50 1.10
C VAL A 156 2.83 -13.39 1.35
N ILE A 157 1.98 -12.98 2.29
CA ILE A 157 0.64 -13.55 2.49
C ILE A 157 -0.32 -12.37 2.64
N PRO A 158 -1.36 -12.25 1.76
CA PRO A 158 -2.29 -11.14 1.84
C PRO A 158 -3.13 -11.16 3.12
N GLU A 159 -3.44 -9.97 3.65
CA GLU A 159 -4.23 -9.79 4.86
C GLU A 159 -5.58 -10.53 4.78
N GLY A 160 -5.96 -11.19 5.89
CA GLY A 160 -7.25 -11.86 6.01
C GLY A 160 -7.43 -13.08 5.10
N THR A 161 -6.34 -13.61 4.54
CA THR A 161 -6.37 -14.77 3.65
C THR A 161 -5.47 -15.91 4.14
N ARG A 162 -5.66 -17.08 3.53
CA ARG A 162 -4.73 -18.22 3.60
C ARG A 162 -4.40 -18.68 2.20
N GLN A 163 -3.17 -19.14 2.01
CA GLN A 163 -2.78 -19.83 0.78
C GLN A 163 -3.52 -21.17 0.66
N LEU A 164 -3.99 -21.50 -0.54
CA LEU A 164 -4.60 -22.81 -0.80
C LEU A 164 -3.56 -23.94 -0.78
N ALA A 165 -2.32 -23.65 -1.17
CA ALA A 165 -1.19 -24.57 -1.02
C ALA A 165 -0.35 -24.08 0.19
N GLU A 166 -0.66 -24.60 1.38
CA GLU A 166 0.03 -24.18 2.60
C GLU A 166 1.51 -24.57 2.57
N ARG A 167 2.38 -23.59 2.79
CA ARG A 167 3.82 -23.74 2.81
C ARG A 167 4.42 -22.90 3.94
N PRO A 168 5.59 -23.31 4.51
CA PRO A 168 6.30 -22.49 5.47
C PRO A 168 6.61 -21.08 4.91
N LEU A 169 6.48 -20.03 5.74
CA LEU A 169 6.69 -18.64 5.35
C LEU A 169 8.04 -18.41 4.65
N LYS A 170 9.12 -19.01 5.16
CA LYS A 170 10.45 -18.96 4.54
C LYS A 170 10.48 -19.48 3.10
N GLU A 171 9.77 -20.55 2.82
CA GLU A 171 9.73 -21.14 1.48
C GLU A 171 8.90 -20.28 0.52
N VAL A 172 7.82 -19.68 1.01
CA VAL A 172 7.02 -18.74 0.23
C VAL A 172 7.87 -17.52 -0.13
N ALA A 173 8.55 -16.91 0.84
CA ALA A 173 9.41 -15.75 0.63
C ALA A 173 10.54 -16.05 -0.37
N LYS A 174 11.24 -17.19 -0.24
CA LYS A 174 12.27 -17.62 -1.20
C LYS A 174 11.72 -17.78 -2.61
N THR A 175 10.55 -18.41 -2.73
CA THR A 175 9.92 -18.63 -4.03
C THR A 175 9.51 -17.30 -4.67
N LEU A 176 8.99 -16.38 -3.87
CA LEU A 176 8.58 -15.05 -4.31
C LEU A 176 9.78 -14.24 -4.78
N ALA A 177 10.87 -14.20 -4.00
CA ALA A 177 12.11 -13.53 -4.38
C ALA A 177 12.66 -14.07 -5.70
N PHE A 178 12.67 -15.39 -5.88
CA PHE A 178 13.23 -16.02 -7.08
C PHE A 178 12.38 -15.82 -8.33
N ASN A 179 11.05 -15.94 -8.22
CA ASN A 179 10.17 -15.98 -9.40
C ASN A 179 9.60 -14.62 -9.81
N LEU A 180 9.39 -13.72 -8.84
CA LEU A 180 8.83 -12.38 -9.08
C LEU A 180 9.86 -11.28 -8.93
N ASP A 181 10.88 -11.49 -8.10
CA ASP A 181 11.89 -10.48 -7.78
C ASP A 181 11.27 -9.11 -7.45
N PRO A 182 10.33 -9.03 -6.50
CA PRO A 182 9.68 -7.77 -6.18
C PRO A 182 10.66 -6.80 -5.52
N ASP A 183 10.47 -5.51 -5.73
CA ASP A 183 11.31 -4.48 -5.09
C ASP A 183 11.11 -4.44 -3.56
N THR A 184 9.95 -4.90 -3.07
CA THR A 184 9.64 -5.00 -1.62
C THR A 184 8.63 -6.12 -1.33
N MET A 185 8.87 -6.85 -0.27
CA MET A 185 7.92 -7.79 0.33
C MET A 185 7.15 -7.12 1.48
N LEU A 186 5.86 -7.38 1.58
CA LEU A 186 5.00 -6.82 2.61
C LEU A 186 4.58 -7.92 3.60
N VAL A 187 4.68 -7.59 4.88
CA VAL A 187 4.14 -8.39 5.99
C VAL A 187 2.92 -7.68 6.55
N TYR A 188 1.83 -8.42 6.68
CA TYR A 188 0.59 -7.96 7.29
C TYR A 188 0.37 -8.64 8.62
N SER A 189 -0.31 -7.97 9.56
CA SER A 189 -0.86 -8.64 10.72
C SER A 189 -1.97 -9.62 10.29
N THR A 190 -2.23 -10.61 11.11
CA THR A 190 -3.23 -11.65 10.81
C THR A 190 -4.67 -11.14 10.78
N THR A 191 -4.93 -10.01 11.44
CA THR A 191 -6.27 -9.42 11.58
C THR A 191 -6.16 -7.90 11.48
N PRO A 192 -7.07 -7.22 10.75
CA PRO A 192 -7.10 -5.76 10.67
C PRO A 192 -7.03 -5.09 12.04
N GLY A 193 -6.09 -4.15 12.21
CA GLY A 193 -5.89 -3.39 13.45
C GLY A 193 -5.08 -4.08 14.54
N SER A 194 -4.68 -5.34 14.40
CA SER A 194 -3.71 -5.98 15.30
C SER A 194 -2.28 -5.50 15.03
N SER A 195 -1.40 -5.66 16.00
CA SER A 195 0.03 -5.36 15.82
C SER A 195 0.66 -6.33 14.83
N ILE A 196 1.65 -5.84 14.09
CA ILE A 196 2.43 -6.69 13.21
C ILE A 196 3.29 -7.65 14.04
N ASP A 197 3.46 -8.85 13.52
CA ASP A 197 4.39 -9.82 14.09
C ASP A 197 5.79 -9.57 13.50
N VAL A 198 6.65 -8.93 14.30
CA VAL A 198 8.03 -8.61 13.91
C VAL A 198 8.88 -9.87 13.67
N GLU A 199 8.50 -11.02 14.24
CA GLU A 199 9.17 -12.29 13.98
C GLU A 199 8.97 -12.75 12.53
N GLN A 200 7.81 -12.48 11.94
CA GLN A 200 7.59 -12.76 10.51
C GLN A 200 8.51 -11.93 9.61
N VAL A 201 8.71 -10.65 9.93
CA VAL A 201 9.66 -9.78 9.22
C VAL A 201 11.06 -10.36 9.28
N SER A 202 11.54 -10.70 10.47
CA SER A 202 12.85 -11.30 10.69
C SER A 202 12.99 -12.64 9.94
N THR A 203 11.96 -13.48 9.99
CA THR A 203 11.90 -14.79 9.32
C THR A 203 12.07 -14.66 7.80
N ILE A 204 11.47 -13.66 7.18
CA ILE A 204 11.62 -13.40 5.74
C ILE A 204 13.02 -12.88 5.43
N LYS A 205 13.52 -11.94 6.22
CA LYS A 205 14.87 -11.36 6.04
C LYS A 205 16.01 -12.36 6.21
N GLU A 206 15.81 -13.48 6.89
CA GLU A 206 16.80 -14.56 6.97
C GLU A 206 17.01 -15.30 5.63
N VAL A 207 16.09 -15.18 4.67
CA VAL A 207 16.07 -15.99 3.45
C VAL A 207 16.06 -15.19 2.16
N THR A 208 16.03 -13.86 2.23
CA THR A 208 16.07 -12.95 1.07
C THR A 208 16.70 -11.61 1.42
N ASP A 209 17.36 -11.00 0.44
CA ASP A 209 17.87 -9.62 0.52
C ASP A 209 16.84 -8.58 0.07
N THR A 210 15.65 -9.02 -0.40
CA THR A 210 14.55 -8.12 -0.77
C THR A 210 14.10 -7.35 0.46
N PRO A 211 13.96 -6.02 0.38
CA PRO A 211 13.43 -5.21 1.47
C PRO A 211 12.07 -5.70 1.97
N VAL A 212 11.86 -5.66 3.29
CA VAL A 212 10.62 -6.12 3.93
C VAL A 212 9.98 -4.99 4.71
N PHE A 213 8.74 -4.63 4.35
CA PHE A 213 7.96 -3.59 5.02
C PHE A 213 6.85 -4.17 5.88
N ALA A 214 6.59 -3.49 6.99
CA ALA A 214 5.39 -3.65 7.78
C ALA A 214 4.22 -2.94 7.09
N SER A 215 3.14 -3.64 6.73
CA SER A 215 2.08 -3.05 5.88
C SER A 215 0.76 -2.75 6.60
N ASN A 216 0.65 -3.02 7.89
CA ASN A 216 -0.45 -2.59 8.75
C ASN A 216 -0.05 -2.65 10.22
N GLY A 217 -0.95 -2.24 11.14
CA GLY A 217 -0.70 -2.31 12.58
C GLY A 217 0.38 -1.36 13.11
N VAL A 218 0.95 -0.51 12.26
CA VAL A 218 2.00 0.45 12.60
C VAL A 218 1.38 1.67 13.30
N LYS A 219 1.92 2.05 14.44
CA LYS A 219 1.46 3.18 15.28
C LYS A 219 2.67 3.96 15.79
N ALA A 220 2.45 5.17 16.28
CA ALA A 220 3.52 5.96 16.86
C ALA A 220 4.22 5.22 18.02
N GLU A 221 3.48 4.43 18.80
CA GLU A 221 4.00 3.68 19.94
C GLU A 221 4.85 2.47 19.54
N THR A 222 4.67 1.93 18.34
CA THR A 222 5.32 0.68 17.88
C THR A 222 6.29 0.88 16.73
N VAL A 223 6.34 2.06 16.12
CA VAL A 223 7.15 2.31 14.92
C VAL A 223 8.65 2.10 15.13
N GLU A 224 9.17 2.42 16.31
CA GLU A 224 10.59 2.23 16.65
C GLU A 224 10.96 0.74 16.67
N GLU A 225 10.14 -0.08 17.34
CA GLU A 225 10.31 -1.54 17.36
C GLU A 225 10.22 -2.13 15.95
N ILE A 226 9.22 -1.74 15.19
CA ILE A 226 9.03 -2.21 13.81
C ILE A 226 10.22 -1.84 12.93
N LEU A 227 10.68 -0.59 12.96
CA LEU A 227 11.82 -0.13 12.16
C LEU A 227 13.17 -0.70 12.64
N SER A 228 13.24 -1.30 13.83
CA SER A 228 14.44 -2.03 14.25
C SER A 228 14.69 -3.27 13.40
N VAL A 229 13.64 -3.88 12.82
CA VAL A 229 13.72 -5.09 12.00
C VAL A 229 13.28 -4.86 10.55
N ALA A 230 12.25 -4.05 10.30
CA ALA A 230 11.73 -3.76 8.97
C ALA A 230 12.55 -2.68 8.24
N ASP A 231 12.50 -2.71 6.91
CA ASP A 231 13.15 -1.76 6.02
C ASP A 231 12.23 -0.59 5.64
N GLY A 232 11.04 -0.50 6.23
CA GLY A 232 10.06 0.56 6.07
C GLY A 232 8.69 0.13 6.57
N ALA A 233 7.71 1.05 6.48
CA ALA A 233 6.36 0.75 6.92
C ALA A 233 5.29 1.47 6.08
N ILE A 234 4.10 0.88 6.04
CA ILE A 234 2.91 1.46 5.42
C ILE A 234 1.87 1.70 6.52
N VAL A 235 1.33 2.91 6.58
CA VAL A 235 0.41 3.34 7.64
C VAL A 235 -0.89 3.91 7.07
N ALA A 236 -1.98 3.72 7.78
CA ALA A 236 -3.27 4.27 7.41
C ALA A 236 -4.12 4.62 8.63
N THR A 237 -4.81 3.64 9.22
CA THR A 237 -5.84 3.82 10.25
C THR A 237 -5.30 4.51 11.51
N SER A 238 -4.09 4.20 11.93
CA SER A 238 -3.50 4.74 13.17
C SER A 238 -3.29 6.25 13.16
N VAL A 239 -3.11 6.83 11.97
CA VAL A 239 -2.89 8.27 11.77
C VAL A 239 -4.16 9.05 11.42
N LYS A 240 -5.32 8.40 11.46
CA LYS A 240 -6.63 9.05 11.28
C LYS A 240 -7.19 9.55 12.61
N TYR A 241 -8.12 10.51 12.54
CA TYR A 241 -8.83 10.97 13.75
C TYR A 241 -9.43 9.79 14.51
N ASP A 242 -9.23 9.76 15.82
CA ASP A 242 -9.62 8.69 16.75
C ASP A 242 -9.04 7.30 16.41
N GLY A 243 -8.12 7.18 15.46
CA GLY A 243 -7.64 5.89 14.97
C GLY A 243 -8.73 5.04 14.31
N LYS A 244 -9.73 5.66 13.69
CA LYS A 244 -10.85 4.97 13.05
C LYS A 244 -10.69 4.93 11.54
N PHE A 245 -10.94 3.77 10.94
CA PHE A 245 -10.73 3.48 9.52
C PHE A 245 -11.42 4.48 8.56
N PHE A 246 -12.66 4.88 8.87
CA PHE A 246 -13.45 5.77 8.00
C PHE A 246 -13.25 7.26 8.26
N ASN A 247 -12.47 7.64 9.28
CA ASN A 247 -12.18 9.04 9.55
C ASN A 247 -11.13 9.59 8.61
N ALA A 248 -11.06 10.91 8.50
CA ALA A 248 -10.03 11.63 7.79
C ALA A 248 -8.65 11.49 8.49
N VAL A 249 -7.59 11.78 7.76
CA VAL A 249 -6.21 11.81 8.27
C VAL A 249 -6.06 13.00 9.23
N ASP A 250 -5.42 12.73 10.37
CA ASP A 250 -5.08 13.71 11.41
C ASP A 250 -3.59 14.10 11.26
N PRO A 251 -3.26 15.33 10.85
CA PRO A 251 -1.89 15.74 10.63
C PRO A 251 -1.02 15.66 11.89
N GLU A 252 -1.61 15.87 13.09
CA GLU A 252 -0.86 15.78 14.34
C GLU A 252 -0.48 14.32 14.66
N ARG A 253 -1.34 13.35 14.32
CA ARG A 253 -1.01 11.92 14.47
C ARG A 253 0.04 11.49 13.45
N VAL A 254 -0.01 12.00 12.22
CA VAL A 254 1.05 11.75 11.22
C VAL A 254 2.38 12.31 11.75
N LYS A 255 2.39 13.56 12.23
CA LYS A 255 3.58 14.22 12.78
C LYS A 255 4.17 13.43 13.95
N ALA A 256 3.34 13.02 14.92
CA ALA A 256 3.79 12.24 16.07
C ALA A 256 4.42 10.89 15.67
N LEU A 257 3.85 10.22 14.66
CA LEU A 257 4.42 9.00 14.08
C LEU A 257 5.77 9.28 13.42
N MET A 258 5.84 10.34 12.59
CA MET A 258 7.04 10.67 11.82
C MET A 258 8.20 11.15 12.70
N GLU A 259 7.92 11.87 13.80
CA GLU A 259 8.94 12.24 14.78
C GLU A 259 9.63 11.01 15.38
N ARG A 260 8.85 10.00 15.76
CA ARG A 260 9.39 8.72 16.28
C ARG A 260 10.11 7.91 15.20
N ALA A 261 9.55 7.85 13.99
CA ALA A 261 10.20 7.16 12.87
C ALA A 261 11.55 7.79 12.53
N LYS A 262 11.66 9.12 12.49
CA LYS A 262 12.92 9.84 12.28
C LYS A 262 13.93 9.57 13.39
N ALA A 263 13.50 9.57 14.64
CA ALA A 263 14.36 9.22 15.77
C ALA A 263 14.91 7.79 15.64
N ALA A 264 14.07 6.82 15.28
CA ALA A 264 14.46 5.42 15.06
C ALA A 264 15.46 5.24 13.91
N ARG A 265 15.40 6.11 12.88
CA ARG A 265 16.33 6.10 11.73
C ARG A 265 17.64 6.83 12.02
N GLY A 266 17.71 7.63 13.10
CA GLY A 266 18.85 8.51 13.37
C GLY A 266 18.89 9.75 12.46
N ASP A 267 17.76 10.13 11.86
CA ASP A 267 17.63 11.35 11.07
C ASP A 267 17.75 12.58 12.00
N LYS A 268 18.55 13.58 11.58
CA LYS A 268 18.75 14.84 12.34
C LYS A 268 17.74 15.89 11.95
#